data_5413cd8c5c992b90df1fd52e9819cdde
#
_entry.id   5413cd8c5c992b90df1fd52e9819cdde
#
_cell.length_a   1.000
_cell.length_b   1.000
_cell.length_c   1.000
_cell.angle_alpha   90.00
_cell.angle_beta   90.00
_cell.angle_gamma   90.00
#
_symmetry.space_group_name_H-M   'P 1'
#
loop_
_entity.id
_entity.type
_entity.pdbx_description
1 polymer ?
#
loop_
_entity_poly.entity_id
_entity_poly.type
_entity_poly.pdbx_seq_one_letter_code
_entity_poly.pdbx_strand_id
1 'polypeptide(L)'
;MKSGASESSYFFLEEYYKFPENIIVSHLPQELQQSNKPVKVLWSQHSYDQPVYLNFDFSICDLIVSPSNWCREQFIQYHHIPEDKIVTIPTGVSKKFTYSNKKSKTFIYTSIPYKGLEVLAQIIPHIPEATFKIFSAMNLYDIQEDPYTELYEYLKSLPNVIYSPAVDQQELIEHLQDAAFFVHPNIWEETFCVSLAEAMSCGCFPILTDIGALPEVSFNRGKYIHMTGKNTSRGWIPDQNFLNKFIKECKDALYYFEKEPETFYNATQDLAKITKEMYNWERVANLWRQVIG
;
A
#
# COMPACT_ATOMS: atom_id res chain seq x y z
N MET A 1 6.39 11.09 14.75
CA MET A 1 7.41 10.43 13.92
C MET A 1 7.06 10.68 12.46
N LYS A 2 7.88 11.46 11.75
CA LYS A 2 7.74 11.68 10.31
C LYS A 2 8.58 10.62 9.61
N SER A 3 8.06 9.40 9.47
CA SER A 3 8.80 8.34 8.80
C SER A 3 8.02 7.82 7.60
N GLY A 4 8.69 7.63 6.48
CA GLY A 4 8.15 6.89 5.35
C GLY A 4 7.87 5.43 5.73
N ALA A 5 7.16 4.69 4.89
CA ALA A 5 6.77 3.29 5.15
C ALA A 5 7.97 2.38 5.52
N SER A 6 9.15 2.63 4.95
CA SER A 6 10.37 1.86 5.20
C SER A 6 10.90 2.03 6.63
N GLU A 7 10.98 3.25 7.15
CA GLU A 7 11.44 3.50 8.53
C GLU A 7 10.45 2.96 9.55
N SER A 8 9.17 3.09 9.28
CA SER A 8 8.11 2.49 10.12
C SER A 8 8.22 0.97 10.17
N SER A 9 8.53 0.34 9.03
CA SER A 9 8.69 -1.12 8.95
C SER A 9 9.86 -1.62 9.78
N TYR A 10 10.99 -0.90 9.76
CA TYR A 10 12.15 -1.21 10.62
C TYR A 10 11.79 -1.14 12.09
N PHE A 11 11.18 -0.03 12.51
CA PHE A 11 10.81 0.20 13.90
C PHE A 11 9.88 -0.90 14.45
N PHE A 12 8.88 -1.31 13.67
CA PHE A 12 7.96 -2.37 14.10
C PHE A 12 8.62 -3.76 14.11
N LEU A 13 9.52 -4.04 13.16
CA LEU A 13 10.21 -5.33 13.13
C LEU A 13 11.15 -5.48 14.33
N GLU A 14 11.82 -4.41 14.78
CA GLU A 14 12.73 -4.44 15.94
C GLU A 14 12.07 -4.88 17.25
N GLU A 15 10.76 -4.69 17.40
CA GLU A 15 10.00 -5.22 18.54
C GLU A 15 9.98 -6.75 18.58
N TYR A 16 10.14 -7.42 17.44
CA TYR A 16 10.00 -8.86 17.29
C TYR A 16 11.29 -9.57 16.90
N TYR A 17 12.21 -8.88 16.25
CA TYR A 17 13.46 -9.45 15.75
C TYR A 17 14.58 -8.42 15.71
N LYS A 18 15.74 -8.80 16.25
CA LYS A 18 16.99 -8.03 16.14
C LYS A 18 17.95 -8.73 15.20
N PHE A 19 18.41 -8.01 14.21
CA PHE A 19 19.39 -8.53 13.27
C PHE A 19 20.74 -8.80 13.97
N PRO A 20 21.46 -9.90 13.59
CA PRO A 20 22.80 -10.16 14.07
C PRO A 20 23.77 -9.00 13.81
N GLU A 21 24.72 -8.77 14.73
CA GLU A 21 25.65 -7.62 14.64
C GLU A 21 26.55 -7.63 13.40
N ASN A 22 26.83 -8.80 12.84
CA ASN A 22 27.63 -8.98 11.64
C ASN A 22 26.86 -8.73 10.33
N ILE A 23 25.57 -8.42 10.39
CA ILE A 23 24.72 -8.19 9.22
C ILE A 23 24.35 -6.70 9.14
N ILE A 24 24.34 -6.14 7.94
CA ILE A 24 23.64 -4.90 7.66
C ILE A 24 22.39 -5.21 6.82
N VAL A 25 21.26 -4.71 7.26
CA VAL A 25 20.00 -4.70 6.50
C VAL A 25 19.66 -3.24 6.23
N SER A 26 19.50 -2.87 4.98
CA SER A 26 19.12 -1.51 4.61
C SER A 26 18.24 -1.47 3.37
N HIS A 27 17.36 -0.47 3.30
CA HIS A 27 16.60 -0.15 2.09
C HIS A 27 17.34 0.87 1.20
N LEU A 28 18.48 1.41 1.67
CA LEU A 28 19.32 2.37 0.95
C LEU A 28 20.56 1.68 0.41
N PRO A 29 20.70 1.52 -0.92
CA PRO A 29 21.89 0.91 -1.54
C PRO A 29 23.22 1.54 -1.10
N GLN A 30 23.24 2.86 -0.90
CA GLN A 30 24.45 3.58 -0.49
C GLN A 30 24.98 3.13 0.87
N GLU A 31 24.09 2.81 1.82
CA GLU A 31 24.51 2.30 3.13
C GLU A 31 25.16 0.93 3.03
N LEU A 32 24.67 0.07 2.13
CA LEU A 32 25.27 -1.24 1.86
C LEU A 32 26.66 -1.11 1.23
N GLN A 33 26.83 -0.15 0.30
CA GLN A 33 28.12 0.12 -0.34
C GLN A 33 29.17 0.62 0.68
N GLN A 34 28.76 1.47 1.61
CA GLN A 34 29.65 2.06 2.63
C GLN A 34 29.92 1.13 3.81
N SER A 35 29.13 0.09 3.99
CA SER A 35 29.24 -0.82 5.13
C SER A 35 30.42 -1.78 5.01
N ASN A 36 31.13 -1.96 6.11
CA ASN A 36 32.17 -2.97 6.29
C ASN A 36 31.65 -4.29 6.89
N LYS A 37 30.33 -4.42 7.10
CA LYS A 37 29.74 -5.66 7.61
C LYS A 37 29.93 -6.78 6.59
N PRO A 38 30.23 -8.01 7.05
CA PRO A 38 30.49 -9.13 6.15
C PRO A 38 29.24 -9.63 5.42
N VAL A 39 28.03 -9.42 5.95
CA VAL A 39 26.79 -9.81 5.32
C VAL A 39 25.94 -8.58 5.01
N LYS A 40 25.53 -8.44 3.78
CA LYS A 40 24.78 -7.29 3.26
C LYS A 40 23.44 -7.72 2.71
N VAL A 41 22.37 -7.20 3.29
CA VAL A 41 20.99 -7.51 2.90
C VAL A 41 20.29 -6.24 2.42
N LEU A 42 19.86 -6.23 1.17
CA LEU A 42 18.99 -5.19 0.64
C LEU A 42 17.53 -5.52 0.97
N TRP A 43 16.89 -4.72 1.81
CA TRP A 43 15.45 -4.77 1.99
C TRP A 43 14.77 -3.82 1.03
N SER A 44 14.35 -4.30 -0.14
CA SER A 44 13.82 -3.46 -1.20
C SER A 44 12.42 -2.93 -0.84
N GLN A 45 12.37 -1.64 -0.50
CA GLN A 45 11.12 -0.92 -0.19
C GLN A 45 10.67 -0.02 -1.34
N HIS A 46 11.59 0.27 -2.27
CA HIS A 46 11.33 1.08 -3.45
C HIS A 46 10.99 0.20 -4.65
N SER A 47 10.27 0.79 -5.63
CA SER A 47 10.07 0.13 -6.92
C SER A 47 11.42 -0.14 -7.61
N TYR A 48 11.48 -1.24 -8.35
CA TYR A 48 12.69 -1.74 -9.02
C TYR A 48 13.35 -0.73 -9.98
N ASP A 49 12.58 0.19 -10.55
CA ASP A 49 12.99 1.19 -11.54
C ASP A 49 13.40 2.54 -10.92
N GLN A 50 13.43 2.63 -9.59
CA GLN A 50 13.73 3.89 -8.92
C GLN A 50 15.19 4.32 -9.07
N PRO A 51 15.46 5.65 -9.14
CA PRO A 51 16.80 6.19 -9.26
C PRO A 51 17.79 5.73 -8.18
N VAL A 52 17.30 5.33 -7.02
CA VAL A 52 18.13 4.82 -5.91
C VAL A 52 18.91 3.56 -6.29
N TYR A 53 18.43 2.80 -7.28
CA TYR A 53 19.09 1.60 -7.80
C TYR A 53 19.94 1.87 -9.05
N LEU A 54 19.95 3.10 -9.56
CA LEU A 54 20.74 3.44 -10.74
C LEU A 54 22.22 3.28 -10.43
N ASN A 55 22.93 2.47 -11.24
CA ASN A 55 24.33 2.11 -11.05
C ASN A 55 24.66 1.38 -9.73
N PHE A 56 23.67 0.81 -9.04
CA PHE A 56 23.92 -0.04 -7.89
C PHE A 56 24.38 -1.42 -8.33
N ASP A 57 25.50 -1.88 -7.80
CA ASP A 57 26.01 -3.23 -8.02
C ASP A 57 25.33 -4.21 -7.04
N PHE A 58 24.30 -4.90 -7.50
CA PHE A 58 23.59 -5.88 -6.69
C PHE A 58 24.44 -7.10 -6.31
N SER A 59 25.61 -7.31 -6.94
CA SER A 59 26.48 -8.44 -6.62
C SER A 59 27.06 -8.36 -5.21
N ILE A 60 27.12 -7.14 -4.63
CA ILE A 60 27.59 -6.94 -3.24
C ILE A 60 26.59 -7.41 -2.19
N CYS A 61 25.31 -7.64 -2.58
CA CYS A 61 24.30 -8.16 -1.68
C CYS A 61 24.42 -9.68 -1.56
N ASP A 62 24.48 -10.17 -0.33
CA ASP A 62 24.36 -11.60 -0.06
C ASP A 62 22.92 -12.06 -0.24
N LEU A 63 21.96 -11.18 0.10
CA LEU A 63 20.53 -11.42 -0.02
C LEU A 63 19.79 -10.13 -0.37
N ILE A 64 18.71 -10.27 -1.13
CA ILE A 64 17.71 -9.24 -1.39
C ILE A 64 16.36 -9.73 -0.84
N VAL A 65 15.69 -8.87 -0.07
CA VAL A 65 14.36 -9.15 0.47
C VAL A 65 13.36 -8.24 -0.19
N SER A 66 12.40 -8.81 -0.89
CA SER A 66 11.32 -8.11 -1.59
C SER A 66 10.01 -8.21 -0.82
N PRO A 67 9.16 -7.16 -0.79
CA PRO A 67 7.92 -7.17 -0.01
C PRO A 67 6.77 -7.96 -0.66
N SER A 68 6.88 -8.35 -1.93
CA SER A 68 5.90 -9.14 -2.66
C SER A 68 6.56 -10.01 -3.73
N ASN A 69 5.88 -11.06 -4.20
CA ASN A 69 6.36 -11.87 -5.31
C ASN A 69 6.37 -11.06 -6.61
N TRP A 70 5.36 -10.21 -6.83
CA TRP A 70 5.38 -9.30 -7.97
C TRP A 70 6.65 -8.45 -8.00
N CYS A 71 6.99 -7.81 -6.88
CA CYS A 71 8.19 -6.98 -6.78
C CYS A 71 9.47 -7.81 -6.96
N ARG A 72 9.53 -9.03 -6.39
CA ARG A 72 10.63 -9.98 -6.57
C ARG A 72 10.86 -10.28 -8.06
N GLU A 73 9.80 -10.60 -8.79
CA GLU A 73 9.89 -10.89 -10.23
C GLU A 73 10.39 -9.70 -11.04
N GLN A 74 9.94 -8.47 -10.69
CA GLN A 74 10.43 -7.26 -11.34
C GLN A 74 11.95 -7.06 -11.12
N PHE A 75 12.45 -7.28 -9.90
CA PHE A 75 13.90 -7.21 -9.62
C PHE A 75 14.68 -8.25 -10.40
N ILE A 76 14.21 -9.49 -10.48
CA ILE A 76 14.85 -10.56 -11.26
C ILE A 76 14.93 -10.17 -12.74
N GLN A 77 13.82 -9.71 -13.31
CA GLN A 77 13.74 -9.40 -14.75
C GLN A 77 14.52 -8.15 -15.12
N TYR A 78 14.41 -7.09 -14.33
CA TYR A 78 14.98 -5.78 -14.67
C TYR A 78 16.47 -5.68 -14.34
N HIS A 79 16.88 -6.20 -13.18
CA HIS A 79 18.26 -6.15 -12.71
C HIS A 79 19.04 -7.46 -12.90
N HIS A 80 18.40 -8.48 -13.50
CA HIS A 80 19.01 -9.80 -13.73
C HIS A 80 19.51 -10.47 -12.45
N ILE A 81 18.76 -10.29 -11.34
CA ILE A 81 19.09 -10.88 -10.04
C ILE A 81 18.91 -12.39 -10.11
N PRO A 82 19.90 -13.21 -9.67
CA PRO A 82 19.72 -14.66 -9.53
C PRO A 82 18.58 -14.98 -8.56
N GLU A 83 17.74 -15.95 -8.92
CA GLU A 83 16.54 -16.29 -8.13
C GLU A 83 16.83 -16.75 -6.69
N ASP A 84 18.00 -17.36 -6.48
CA ASP A 84 18.48 -17.82 -5.18
C ASP A 84 18.99 -16.67 -4.28
N LYS A 85 19.22 -15.49 -4.85
CA LYS A 85 19.64 -14.27 -4.11
C LYS A 85 18.50 -13.37 -3.68
N ILE A 86 17.27 -13.67 -4.05
CA ILE A 86 16.13 -12.81 -3.72
C ILE A 86 14.96 -13.63 -3.16
N VAL A 87 14.46 -13.22 -2.01
CA VAL A 87 13.33 -13.85 -1.33
C VAL A 87 12.20 -12.86 -1.08
N THR A 88 10.99 -13.37 -0.88
CA THR A 88 9.83 -12.55 -0.55
C THR A 88 9.56 -12.61 0.95
N ILE A 89 9.62 -11.46 1.62
CA ILE A 89 9.14 -11.28 3.00
C ILE A 89 8.21 -10.06 3.01
N PRO A 90 6.91 -10.24 3.24
CA PRO A 90 5.96 -9.14 3.20
C PRO A 90 6.18 -8.13 4.33
N THR A 91 5.63 -6.95 4.18
CA THR A 91 5.57 -5.96 5.26
C THR A 91 4.49 -6.36 6.27
N GLY A 92 4.77 -6.19 7.55
CA GLY A 92 3.81 -6.47 8.61
C GLY A 92 2.81 -5.34 8.84
N VAL A 93 1.67 -5.69 9.43
CA VAL A 93 0.65 -4.75 9.91
C VAL A 93 0.59 -4.78 11.42
N SER A 94 0.45 -3.62 12.05
CA SER A 94 0.34 -3.51 13.51
C SER A 94 -0.93 -4.22 14.01
N LYS A 95 -0.80 -4.94 15.14
CA LYS A 95 -1.93 -5.59 15.82
C LYS A 95 -3.06 -4.65 16.25
N LYS A 96 -2.82 -3.34 16.26
CA LYS A 96 -3.82 -2.31 16.57
C LYS A 96 -4.91 -2.22 15.51
N PHE A 97 -4.61 -2.51 14.22
CA PHE A 97 -5.61 -2.54 13.16
C PHE A 97 -6.49 -3.77 13.33
N THR A 98 -7.70 -3.58 13.81
CA THR A 98 -8.62 -4.69 14.15
C THR A 98 -9.93 -4.57 13.39
N TYR A 99 -10.48 -5.72 13.01
CA TYR A 99 -11.76 -5.82 12.33
C TYR A 99 -12.89 -5.14 13.10
N SER A 100 -13.75 -4.45 12.37
CA SER A 100 -15.00 -3.89 12.86
C SER A 100 -16.15 -4.27 11.92
N ASN A 101 -17.28 -4.69 12.49
CA ASN A 101 -18.52 -4.95 11.77
C ASN A 101 -19.48 -3.75 11.77
N LYS A 102 -19.05 -2.62 12.32
CA LYS A 102 -19.82 -1.37 12.30
C LYS A 102 -19.34 -0.51 11.15
N LYS A 103 -19.87 -0.75 9.96
CA LYS A 103 -19.48 -0.08 8.72
C LYS A 103 -20.52 0.94 8.27
N SER A 104 -20.05 2.10 7.84
CA SER A 104 -20.82 3.12 7.14
C SER A 104 -20.62 3.03 5.62
N LYS A 105 -21.48 3.69 4.82
CA LYS A 105 -21.32 3.84 3.36
C LYS A 105 -20.16 4.78 3.02
N THR A 106 -18.97 4.45 3.50
CA THR A 106 -17.80 5.29 3.37
C THR A 106 -16.73 4.59 2.55
N PHE A 107 -16.23 5.29 1.55
CA PHE A 107 -14.98 4.99 0.85
C PHE A 107 -13.84 5.74 1.53
N ILE A 108 -12.77 5.04 1.85
CA ILE A 108 -11.59 5.65 2.46
C ILE A 108 -10.38 5.55 1.55
N TYR A 109 -9.63 6.64 1.43
CA TYR A 109 -8.34 6.75 0.74
C TYR A 109 -7.28 7.22 1.72
N THR A 110 -6.18 6.46 1.84
CA THR A 110 -5.11 6.73 2.82
C THR A 110 -3.74 6.59 2.16
N SER A 111 -3.47 7.42 1.17
CA SER A 111 -2.20 7.41 0.43
C SER A 111 -1.79 8.81 0.03
N ILE A 112 -0.54 8.95 -0.42
CA ILE A 112 -0.03 10.21 -0.94
C ILE A 112 -0.72 10.59 -2.25
N PRO A 113 -0.80 11.90 -2.58
CA PRO A 113 -1.63 12.38 -3.69
C PRO A 113 -1.26 11.80 -5.04
N TYR A 114 0.03 11.66 -5.36
CA TYR A 114 0.47 11.18 -6.68
C TYR A 114 0.11 9.71 -6.95
N LYS A 115 -0.41 8.99 -5.96
CA LYS A 115 -0.87 7.61 -6.13
C LYS A 115 -2.35 7.51 -6.52
N GLY A 116 -2.84 8.46 -7.30
CA GLY A 116 -4.16 8.41 -7.92
C GLY A 116 -5.25 9.26 -7.24
N LEU A 117 -4.90 10.22 -6.37
CA LEU A 117 -5.88 11.11 -5.77
C LEU A 117 -6.59 11.99 -6.81
N GLU A 118 -5.89 12.43 -7.87
CA GLU A 118 -6.49 13.16 -8.99
C GLU A 118 -7.52 12.32 -9.77
N VAL A 119 -7.28 11.01 -9.85
CA VAL A 119 -8.22 10.07 -10.47
C VAL A 119 -9.43 9.89 -9.57
N LEU A 120 -9.22 9.72 -8.26
CA LEU A 120 -10.30 9.62 -7.29
C LEU A 120 -11.18 10.88 -7.29
N ALA A 121 -10.59 12.06 -7.39
CA ALA A 121 -11.31 13.33 -7.47
C ALA A 121 -12.27 13.42 -8.67
N GLN A 122 -11.96 12.74 -9.78
CA GLN A 122 -12.85 12.62 -10.93
C GLN A 122 -13.97 11.59 -10.72
N ILE A 123 -13.77 10.58 -9.88
CA ILE A 123 -14.74 9.51 -9.58
C ILE A 123 -15.80 9.98 -8.58
N ILE A 124 -15.43 10.70 -7.54
CA ILE A 124 -16.27 11.10 -6.40
C ILE A 124 -17.59 11.76 -6.81
N PRO A 125 -17.63 12.74 -7.75
CA PRO A 125 -18.89 13.42 -8.13
C PRO A 125 -19.95 12.48 -8.72
N HIS A 126 -19.56 11.29 -9.15
CA HIS A 126 -20.47 10.30 -9.73
C HIS A 126 -21.09 9.35 -8.70
N ILE A 127 -20.74 9.49 -7.41
CA ILE A 127 -21.20 8.64 -6.31
C ILE A 127 -21.65 9.52 -5.12
N PRO A 128 -22.67 10.37 -5.32
CA PRO A 128 -23.10 11.32 -4.29
C PRO A 128 -23.77 10.66 -3.08
N GLU A 129 -24.20 9.41 -3.19
CA GLU A 129 -24.86 8.62 -2.16
C GLU A 129 -23.93 8.05 -1.08
N ALA A 130 -22.60 8.20 -1.25
CA ALA A 130 -21.62 7.71 -0.32
C ALA A 130 -20.71 8.85 0.19
N THR A 131 -20.13 8.67 1.38
CA THR A 131 -19.10 9.55 1.91
C THR A 131 -17.73 9.08 1.48
N PHE A 132 -16.86 10.04 1.14
CA PHE A 132 -15.43 9.78 0.88
C PHE A 132 -14.59 10.42 1.99
N LYS A 133 -13.85 9.60 2.73
CA LYS A 133 -12.85 10.06 3.70
C LYS A 133 -11.47 9.98 3.06
N ILE A 134 -10.79 11.10 2.98
CA ILE A 134 -9.50 11.22 2.29
C ILE A 134 -8.44 11.72 3.26
N PHE A 135 -7.45 10.88 3.53
CA PHE A 135 -6.28 11.18 4.35
C PHE A 135 -5.05 11.19 3.44
N SER A 136 -4.65 12.39 3.02
CA SER A 136 -3.62 12.53 1.99
C SER A 136 -2.90 13.87 2.10
N ALA A 137 -1.57 13.83 2.12
CA ALA A 137 -0.74 15.02 2.11
C ALA A 137 0.69 14.69 1.68
N MET A 138 1.40 15.67 1.14
CA MET A 138 2.83 15.58 0.80
C MET A 138 3.75 15.98 1.96
N ASN A 139 3.22 16.58 3.03
CA ASN A 139 4.01 17.08 4.17
C ASN A 139 4.80 16.00 4.94
N LEU A 140 4.46 14.73 4.75
CA LEU A 140 5.23 13.60 5.29
C LEU A 140 6.65 13.50 4.70
N TYR A 141 6.91 14.15 3.56
CA TYR A 141 8.17 14.11 2.83
C TYR A 141 8.96 15.44 2.90
N ASP A 142 8.62 16.33 3.85
CA ASP A 142 9.26 17.65 4.05
C ASP A 142 9.29 18.54 2.77
N ILE A 143 8.29 18.38 1.92
CA ILE A 143 8.13 19.19 0.69
C ILE A 143 7.63 20.58 1.07
N GLN A 144 8.40 21.63 0.72
CA GLN A 144 8.08 23.01 1.07
C GLN A 144 6.89 23.56 0.29
N GLU A 145 6.74 23.18 -0.98
CA GLU A 145 5.62 23.56 -1.83
C GLU A 145 4.87 22.30 -2.26
N ASP A 146 3.66 22.13 -1.74
CA ASP A 146 2.80 20.98 -2.09
C ASP A 146 2.07 21.27 -3.41
N PRO A 147 2.38 20.57 -4.51
CA PRO A 147 1.78 20.81 -5.82
C PRO A 147 0.30 20.42 -5.89
N TYR A 148 -0.25 19.78 -4.86
CA TYR A 148 -1.63 19.30 -4.81
C TYR A 148 -2.57 20.22 -4.02
N THR A 149 -2.15 21.42 -3.63
CA THR A 149 -2.96 22.35 -2.84
C THR A 149 -4.30 22.64 -3.49
N GLU A 150 -4.35 22.92 -4.79
CA GLU A 150 -5.60 23.17 -5.52
C GLU A 150 -6.52 21.92 -5.53
N LEU A 151 -5.95 20.73 -5.65
CA LEU A 151 -6.69 19.48 -5.58
C LEU A 151 -7.34 19.27 -4.21
N TYR A 152 -6.63 19.61 -3.14
CA TYR A 152 -7.18 19.52 -1.78
C TYR A 152 -8.35 20.49 -1.57
N GLU A 153 -8.24 21.72 -2.06
CA GLU A 153 -9.34 22.69 -1.99
C GLU A 153 -10.55 22.25 -2.82
N TYR A 154 -10.31 21.68 -4.00
CA TYR A 154 -11.39 21.08 -4.79
C TYR A 154 -12.07 19.94 -4.01
N LEU A 155 -11.32 19.00 -3.44
CA LEU A 155 -11.88 17.90 -2.68
C LEU A 155 -12.69 18.38 -1.47
N LYS A 156 -12.22 19.38 -0.72
CA LYS A 156 -12.96 20.02 0.38
C LYS A 156 -14.26 20.68 -0.05
N SER A 157 -14.36 21.12 -1.31
CA SER A 157 -15.58 21.73 -1.85
C SER A 157 -16.68 20.73 -2.18
N LEU A 158 -16.36 19.45 -2.27
CA LEU A 158 -17.32 18.39 -2.60
C LEU A 158 -18.19 18.05 -1.37
N PRO A 159 -19.54 18.02 -1.50
CA PRO A 159 -20.45 17.87 -0.35
C PRO A 159 -20.38 16.52 0.38
N ASN A 160 -19.86 15.49 -0.29
CA ASN A 160 -19.73 14.14 0.22
C ASN A 160 -18.29 13.74 0.54
N VAL A 161 -17.37 14.72 0.67
CA VAL A 161 -15.97 14.51 0.99
C VAL A 161 -15.63 15.05 2.38
N ILE A 162 -14.95 14.24 3.16
CA ILE A 162 -14.26 14.62 4.38
C ILE A 162 -12.76 14.49 4.09
N TYR A 163 -12.12 15.63 3.88
CA TYR A 163 -10.67 15.68 3.62
C TYR A 163 -9.91 16.06 4.89
N SER A 164 -8.85 15.32 5.17
CA SER A 164 -7.87 15.66 6.20
C SER A 164 -6.45 15.40 5.67
N PRO A 165 -5.46 16.18 6.08
CA PRO A 165 -4.07 15.78 5.92
C PRO A 165 -3.80 14.49 6.73
N ALA A 166 -2.52 14.11 6.85
CA ALA A 166 -2.15 12.97 7.69
C ALA A 166 -2.62 13.17 9.15
N VAL A 167 -3.24 12.15 9.70
CA VAL A 167 -3.70 12.06 11.10
C VAL A 167 -2.83 11.09 11.89
N ASP A 168 -2.99 11.02 13.21
CA ASP A 168 -2.31 10.00 13.99
C ASP A 168 -2.86 8.59 13.71
N GLN A 169 -2.09 7.56 14.07
CA GLN A 169 -2.44 6.17 13.76
C GLN A 169 -3.73 5.73 14.45
N GLN A 170 -4.01 6.23 15.67
CA GLN A 170 -5.21 5.84 16.41
C GLN A 170 -6.47 6.39 15.75
N GLU A 171 -6.43 7.65 15.36
CA GLU A 171 -7.52 8.31 14.62
C GLU A 171 -7.74 7.62 13.24
N LEU A 172 -6.66 7.27 12.53
CA LEU A 172 -6.75 6.54 11.28
C LEU A 172 -7.44 5.18 11.45
N ILE A 173 -7.11 4.43 12.51
CA ILE A 173 -7.73 3.14 12.81
C ILE A 173 -9.26 3.30 12.97
N GLU A 174 -9.73 4.30 13.70
CA GLU A 174 -11.15 4.55 13.91
C GLU A 174 -11.87 4.83 12.59
N HIS A 175 -11.25 5.60 11.70
CA HIS A 175 -11.80 5.85 10.38
C HIS A 175 -11.82 4.61 9.49
N LEU A 176 -10.77 3.78 9.52
CA LEU A 176 -10.73 2.51 8.80
C LEU A 176 -11.75 1.50 9.34
N GLN A 177 -11.98 1.49 10.65
CA GLN A 177 -13.00 0.63 11.27
C GLN A 177 -14.43 1.03 10.90
N ASP A 178 -14.69 2.31 10.66
CA ASP A 178 -15.98 2.83 10.21
C ASP A 178 -16.21 2.64 8.70
N ALA A 179 -15.18 2.77 7.87
CA ALA A 179 -15.30 2.70 6.42
C ALA A 179 -15.61 1.29 5.91
N ALA A 180 -16.60 1.15 5.00
CA ALA A 180 -16.90 -0.11 4.34
C ALA A 180 -15.89 -0.44 3.23
N PHE A 181 -15.34 0.56 2.54
CA PHE A 181 -14.55 0.35 1.34
C PHE A 181 -13.20 1.07 1.43
N PHE A 182 -12.12 0.39 1.03
CA PHE A 182 -10.85 1.01 0.72
C PHE A 182 -10.78 1.24 -0.79
N VAL A 183 -10.65 2.50 -1.22
CA VAL A 183 -10.62 2.88 -2.63
C VAL A 183 -9.23 3.36 -3.02
N HIS A 184 -8.65 2.73 -4.04
CA HIS A 184 -7.29 3.07 -4.45
C HIS A 184 -7.12 2.97 -5.98
N PRO A 185 -7.54 4.02 -6.73
CA PRO A 185 -7.35 4.11 -8.17
C PRO A 185 -5.90 4.47 -8.50
N ASN A 186 -5.00 3.64 -8.02
CA ASN A 186 -3.56 3.87 -8.10
C ASN A 186 -3.09 3.92 -9.56
N ILE A 187 -2.16 4.83 -9.86
CA ILE A 187 -1.56 5.03 -11.18
C ILE A 187 -0.08 4.64 -11.23
N TRP A 188 0.46 4.12 -10.12
CA TRP A 188 1.84 3.66 -9.98
C TRP A 188 1.88 2.20 -9.56
N GLU A 189 2.91 1.49 -9.99
CA GLU A 189 3.16 0.11 -9.54
C GLU A 189 3.53 0.09 -8.05
N GLU A 190 2.68 -0.53 -7.24
CA GLU A 190 2.94 -0.70 -5.80
C GLU A 190 3.79 -1.94 -5.56
N THR A 191 4.80 -1.80 -4.71
CA THR A 191 5.63 -2.93 -4.29
C THR A 191 4.94 -3.81 -3.25
N PHE A 192 4.05 -3.21 -2.41
CA PHE A 192 3.25 -3.92 -1.41
C PHE A 192 1.92 -3.21 -1.10
N CYS A 193 1.93 -1.94 -0.74
CA CYS A 193 0.79 -1.15 -0.26
C CYS A 193 0.35 -1.49 1.19
N VAL A 194 1.08 -0.96 2.17
CA VAL A 194 0.80 -1.14 3.61
C VAL A 194 -0.60 -0.64 3.96
N SER A 195 -1.02 0.52 3.42
CA SER A 195 -2.34 1.10 3.69
C SER A 195 -3.50 0.19 3.25
N LEU A 196 -3.34 -0.59 2.18
CA LEU A 196 -4.29 -1.62 1.78
C LEU A 196 -4.39 -2.73 2.83
N ALA A 197 -3.25 -3.24 3.30
CA ALA A 197 -3.22 -4.30 4.31
C ALA A 197 -3.81 -3.84 5.65
N GLU A 198 -3.55 -2.58 6.05
CA GLU A 198 -4.15 -1.95 7.24
C GLU A 198 -5.68 -1.83 7.10
N ALA A 199 -6.16 -1.34 5.95
CA ALA A 199 -7.59 -1.21 5.67
C ALA A 199 -8.31 -2.58 5.67
N MET A 200 -7.74 -3.59 5.03
CA MET A 200 -8.27 -4.96 5.05
C MET A 200 -8.31 -5.54 6.46
N SER A 201 -7.29 -5.27 7.28
CA SER A 201 -7.26 -5.71 8.69
C SER A 201 -8.40 -5.11 9.51
N CYS A 202 -8.86 -3.91 9.15
CA CYS A 202 -10.02 -3.24 9.75
C CYS A 202 -11.36 -3.68 9.13
N GLY A 203 -11.36 -4.49 8.06
CA GLY A 203 -12.56 -4.97 7.39
C GLY A 203 -13.06 -4.06 6.27
N CYS A 204 -12.21 -3.23 5.67
CA CYS A 204 -12.56 -2.50 4.45
C CYS A 204 -12.50 -3.44 3.24
N PHE A 205 -13.51 -3.39 2.39
CA PHE A 205 -13.51 -4.11 1.11
C PHE A 205 -12.70 -3.34 0.07
N PRO A 206 -11.70 -3.95 -0.59
CA PRO A 206 -10.81 -3.23 -1.50
C PRO A 206 -11.41 -3.05 -2.90
N ILE A 207 -11.28 -1.82 -3.43
CA ILE A 207 -11.60 -1.46 -4.82
C ILE A 207 -10.37 -0.78 -5.41
N LEU A 208 -9.69 -1.46 -6.31
CA LEU A 208 -8.31 -1.20 -6.68
C LEU A 208 -8.11 -1.19 -8.19
N THR A 209 -7.03 -0.57 -8.65
CA THR A 209 -6.44 -0.92 -9.94
C THR A 209 -5.71 -2.27 -9.84
N ASP A 210 -5.56 -2.96 -10.95
CA ASP A 210 -4.88 -4.26 -11.04
C ASP A 210 -3.37 -4.16 -11.31
N ILE A 211 -2.73 -3.03 -10.93
CA ILE A 211 -1.30 -2.78 -11.19
C ILE A 211 -0.42 -3.08 -9.98
N GLY A 212 0.81 -3.52 -10.26
CA GLY A 212 1.79 -3.82 -9.22
C GLY A 212 1.36 -5.01 -8.35
N ALA A 213 1.74 -4.96 -7.08
CA ALA A 213 1.45 -6.00 -6.10
C ALA A 213 0.02 -5.94 -5.51
N LEU A 214 -0.84 -4.99 -5.91
CA LEU A 214 -2.17 -4.80 -5.30
C LEU A 214 -3.04 -6.08 -5.31
N PRO A 215 -3.14 -6.84 -6.43
CA PRO A 215 -3.88 -8.10 -6.44
C PRO A 215 -3.29 -9.16 -5.50
N GLU A 216 -1.96 -9.28 -5.44
CA GLU A 216 -1.27 -10.22 -4.56
C GLU A 216 -1.53 -9.87 -3.09
N VAL A 217 -1.32 -8.61 -2.70
CA VAL A 217 -1.47 -8.14 -1.32
C VAL A 217 -2.88 -8.32 -0.81
N SER A 218 -3.88 -8.20 -1.65
CA SER A 218 -5.28 -8.44 -1.30
C SER A 218 -5.76 -9.88 -1.54
N PHE A 219 -4.82 -10.82 -1.78
CA PHE A 219 -5.12 -12.24 -1.98
C PHE A 219 -6.10 -12.49 -3.14
N ASN A 220 -6.10 -11.62 -4.16
CA ASN A 220 -7.08 -11.58 -5.23
C ASN A 220 -8.54 -11.48 -4.72
N ARG A 221 -8.75 -10.84 -3.56
CA ARG A 221 -10.07 -10.62 -2.96
C ARG A 221 -10.39 -9.13 -2.95
N GLY A 222 -11.26 -8.72 -3.86
CA GLY A 222 -11.64 -7.32 -4.06
C GLY A 222 -12.21 -7.08 -5.44
N LYS A 223 -12.40 -5.82 -5.77
CA LYS A 223 -12.73 -5.36 -7.12
C LYS A 223 -11.47 -4.81 -7.78
N TYR A 224 -11.15 -5.30 -8.95
CA TYR A 224 -9.97 -4.89 -9.71
C TYR A 224 -10.38 -4.27 -11.02
N ILE A 225 -9.91 -3.06 -11.25
CA ILE A 225 -10.17 -2.33 -12.47
C ILE A 225 -8.89 -2.32 -13.31
N HIS A 226 -8.95 -2.99 -14.45
CA HIS A 226 -7.83 -3.03 -15.37
C HIS A 226 -7.48 -1.63 -15.86
N MET A 227 -6.22 -1.23 -15.64
CA MET A 227 -5.72 0.08 -16.05
C MET A 227 -5.70 0.18 -17.56
N THR A 228 -6.43 1.18 -18.08
CA THR A 228 -6.41 1.56 -19.48
C THR A 228 -6.07 3.04 -19.62
N GLY A 229 -5.37 3.40 -20.70
CA GLY A 229 -4.89 4.75 -20.93
C GLY A 229 -3.44 4.77 -21.39
N LYS A 230 -2.70 5.81 -21.00
CA LYS A 230 -1.31 6.02 -21.40
C LYS A 230 -0.36 5.85 -20.22
N ASN A 231 0.60 4.96 -20.31
CA ASN A 231 1.69 4.87 -19.35
C ASN A 231 2.76 5.94 -19.67
N THR A 232 3.22 6.65 -18.64
CA THR A 232 4.21 7.73 -18.73
C THR A 232 5.26 7.57 -17.63
N SER A 233 6.35 8.34 -17.69
CA SER A 233 7.34 8.42 -16.62
C SER A 233 6.79 9.01 -15.29
N ARG A 234 5.55 9.51 -15.31
CA ARG A 234 4.86 10.05 -14.12
C ARG A 234 3.66 9.18 -13.71
N GLY A 235 3.70 7.90 -14.07
CA GLY A 235 2.60 6.96 -13.87
C GLY A 235 1.59 6.95 -15.03
N TRP A 236 0.50 6.25 -14.81
CA TRP A 236 -0.57 6.13 -15.81
C TRP A 236 -1.45 7.36 -15.86
N ILE A 237 -1.84 7.75 -17.07
CA ILE A 237 -2.92 8.71 -17.33
C ILE A 237 -4.11 7.86 -17.78
N PRO A 238 -5.07 7.57 -16.89
CA PRO A 238 -6.20 6.71 -17.22
C PRO A 238 -7.13 7.37 -18.24
N ASP A 239 -7.74 6.54 -19.06
CA ASP A 239 -8.75 6.99 -20.04
C ASP A 239 -10.18 6.97 -19.45
N GLN A 240 -11.15 7.47 -20.24
CA GLN A 240 -12.54 7.50 -19.81
C GLN A 240 -13.15 6.11 -19.57
N ASN A 241 -12.65 5.07 -20.27
CA ASN A 241 -13.12 3.71 -20.06
C ASN A 241 -12.72 3.19 -18.68
N PHE A 242 -11.50 3.48 -18.23
CA PHE A 242 -11.05 3.19 -16.88
C PHE A 242 -11.94 3.88 -15.84
N LEU A 243 -12.15 5.20 -15.97
CA LEU A 243 -12.97 5.98 -15.03
C LEU A 243 -14.39 5.40 -14.93
N ASN A 244 -15.03 5.12 -16.08
CA ASN A 244 -16.37 4.57 -16.12
C ASN A 244 -16.48 3.20 -15.44
N LYS A 245 -15.47 2.33 -15.64
CA LYS A 245 -15.42 1.02 -14.98
C LYS A 245 -15.22 1.19 -13.47
N PHE A 246 -14.32 2.08 -13.05
CA PHE A 246 -14.06 2.31 -11.63
C PHE A 246 -15.30 2.82 -10.90
N ILE A 247 -16.01 3.80 -11.49
CA ILE A 247 -17.29 4.32 -10.99
C ILE A 247 -18.32 3.19 -10.86
N LYS A 248 -18.41 2.34 -11.89
CA LYS A 248 -19.34 1.19 -11.88
C LYS A 248 -19.05 0.24 -10.72
N GLU A 249 -17.77 -0.16 -10.54
CA GLU A 249 -17.40 -1.09 -9.47
C GLU A 249 -17.62 -0.50 -8.07
N CYS A 250 -17.42 0.82 -7.89
CA CYS A 250 -17.81 1.49 -6.64
C CYS A 250 -19.33 1.42 -6.38
N LYS A 251 -20.16 1.66 -7.39
CA LYS A 251 -21.63 1.57 -7.27
C LYS A 251 -22.09 0.15 -7.03
N ASP A 252 -21.51 -0.82 -7.71
CA ASP A 252 -21.80 -2.23 -7.50
C ASP A 252 -21.43 -2.67 -6.07
N ALA A 253 -20.29 -2.22 -5.55
CA ALA A 253 -19.89 -2.50 -4.17
C ALA A 253 -20.85 -1.90 -3.14
N LEU A 254 -21.32 -0.66 -3.36
CA LEU A 254 -22.38 -0.05 -2.53
C LEU A 254 -23.66 -0.86 -2.56
N TYR A 255 -24.07 -1.31 -3.74
CA TYR A 255 -25.26 -2.14 -3.88
C TYR A 255 -25.15 -3.43 -3.05
N TYR A 256 -24.00 -4.13 -3.11
CA TYR A 256 -23.76 -5.33 -2.30
C TYR A 256 -23.78 -5.02 -0.80
N PHE A 257 -23.16 -3.95 -0.38
CA PHE A 257 -23.17 -3.53 1.02
C PHE A 257 -24.58 -3.31 1.54
N GLU A 258 -25.47 -2.72 0.72
CA GLU A 258 -26.86 -2.41 1.12
C GLU A 258 -27.81 -3.59 1.00
N LYS A 259 -27.68 -4.41 -0.03
CA LYS A 259 -28.65 -5.44 -0.38
C LYS A 259 -28.25 -6.82 0.08
N GLU A 260 -26.98 -7.06 0.27
CA GLU A 260 -26.42 -8.35 0.70
C GLU A 260 -25.45 -8.19 1.89
N PRO A 261 -25.88 -7.53 2.99
CA PRO A 261 -24.99 -7.18 4.09
C PRO A 261 -24.33 -8.40 4.74
N GLU A 262 -25.03 -9.53 4.87
CA GLU A 262 -24.44 -10.74 5.44
C GLU A 262 -23.28 -11.25 4.58
N THR A 263 -23.47 -11.33 3.27
CA THR A 263 -22.41 -11.73 2.32
C THR A 263 -21.22 -10.76 2.38
N PHE A 264 -21.50 -9.45 2.44
CA PHE A 264 -20.46 -8.42 2.55
C PHE A 264 -19.64 -8.56 3.84
N TYR A 265 -20.30 -8.69 4.99
CA TYR A 265 -19.60 -8.81 6.28
C TYR A 265 -18.83 -10.11 6.41
N ASN A 266 -19.34 -11.22 5.93
CA ASN A 266 -18.61 -12.49 5.90
C ASN A 266 -17.34 -12.38 5.05
N ALA A 267 -17.43 -11.82 3.85
CA ALA A 267 -16.30 -11.63 2.95
C ALA A 267 -15.22 -10.72 3.55
N THR A 268 -15.60 -9.59 4.18
CA THR A 268 -14.65 -8.66 4.80
C THR A 268 -14.05 -9.19 6.09
N GLN A 269 -14.78 -10.00 6.86
CA GLN A 269 -14.27 -10.67 8.05
C GLN A 269 -13.22 -11.74 7.68
N ASP A 270 -13.50 -12.55 6.67
CA ASP A 270 -12.56 -13.56 6.17
C ASP A 270 -11.30 -12.91 5.60
N LEU A 271 -11.46 -11.79 4.89
CA LEU A 271 -10.34 -11.02 4.36
C LEU A 271 -9.48 -10.43 5.49
N ALA A 272 -10.10 -9.85 6.52
CA ALA A 272 -9.38 -9.32 7.68
C ALA A 272 -8.64 -10.41 8.45
N LYS A 273 -9.24 -11.59 8.58
CA LYS A 273 -8.60 -12.75 9.22
C LYS A 273 -7.35 -13.20 8.49
N ILE A 274 -7.44 -13.46 7.18
CA ILE A 274 -6.28 -13.89 6.38
C ILE A 274 -5.19 -12.80 6.35
N THR A 275 -5.57 -11.53 6.27
CA THR A 275 -4.62 -10.41 6.30
C THR A 275 -3.81 -10.41 7.59
N LYS A 276 -4.47 -10.58 8.73
CA LYS A 276 -3.80 -10.67 10.04
C LYS A 276 -2.94 -11.91 10.19
N GLU A 277 -3.35 -13.04 9.63
CA GLU A 277 -2.56 -14.27 9.66
C GLU A 277 -1.29 -14.14 8.80
N MET A 278 -1.40 -13.48 7.65
CA MET A 278 -0.31 -13.41 6.67
C MET A 278 0.65 -12.24 6.92
N TYR A 279 0.15 -11.11 7.41
CA TYR A 279 0.91 -9.86 7.49
C TYR A 279 1.13 -9.36 8.93
N ASN A 280 1.01 -10.22 9.97
CA ASN A 280 1.41 -9.79 11.32
C ASN A 280 2.94 -9.78 11.48
N TRP A 281 3.44 -8.86 12.32
CA TRP A 281 4.87 -8.69 12.51
C TRP A 281 5.58 -9.90 13.14
N GLU A 282 4.89 -10.71 13.95
CA GLU A 282 5.46 -11.93 14.52
C GLU A 282 5.78 -12.96 13.42
N ARG A 283 4.85 -13.17 12.48
CA ARG A 283 5.07 -14.00 11.30
C ARG A 283 6.20 -13.46 10.44
N VAL A 284 6.19 -12.14 10.16
CA VAL A 284 7.24 -11.47 9.38
C VAL A 284 8.61 -11.67 10.03
N ALA A 285 8.70 -11.49 11.36
CA ALA A 285 9.93 -11.73 12.11
C ALA A 285 10.39 -13.20 12.02
N ASN A 286 9.46 -14.15 12.02
CA ASN A 286 9.80 -15.57 11.83
C ASN A 286 10.34 -15.87 10.43
N LEU A 287 9.81 -15.22 9.39
CA LEU A 287 10.36 -15.32 8.03
C LEU A 287 11.79 -14.77 7.98
N TRP A 288 12.05 -13.64 8.63
CA TRP A 288 13.39 -13.09 8.73
C TRP A 288 14.36 -14.04 9.45
N ARG A 289 13.95 -14.66 10.55
CA ARG A 289 14.77 -15.69 11.27
C ARG A 289 15.11 -16.87 10.37
N GLN A 290 14.18 -17.33 9.55
CA GLN A 290 14.42 -18.47 8.65
C GLN A 290 15.46 -18.15 7.55
N VAL A 291 15.55 -16.90 7.16
CA VAL A 291 16.39 -16.48 6.03
C VAL A 291 17.78 -16.01 6.49
N ILE A 292 17.86 -15.40 7.67
CA ILE A 292 19.12 -14.81 8.17
C ILE A 292 19.70 -15.61 9.35
N GLY A 293 18.91 -16.37 10.05
CA GLY A 293 19.31 -17.16 11.24
C GLY A 293 18.99 -16.44 12.53
#